data_276f1306ff5570369c45abb3cfa5734e
#
_entry.id   276f1306ff5570369c45abb3cfa5734e
#
_cell.length_a   1.000
_cell.length_b   1.000
_cell.length_c   1.000
_cell.angle_alpha   90.00
_cell.angle_beta   90.00
_cell.angle_gamma   90.00
#
_symmetry.space_group_name_H-M   'P 1'
#
loop_
_entity.id
_entity.type
_entity.pdbx_description
1 polymer ?
#
loop_
_entity_poly.entity_id
_entity_poly.type
_entity_poly.pdbx_seq_one_letter_code
_entity_poly.pdbx_strand_id
1 'polypeptide(L)'
;MEAISMSTYIKRKKDGRIQIKSGSKAERVIRWTIVLFFVLTVMAFTLFDYGQLKIMSAIVETVNNLKIMFLQPALSHFSWGEAFYQVGVTLGLAVLATVLGAVIAIFLALMAATNLSNEWISKTVRILVAFGRAVPTVLWVLIFAIAAGLGSEAAVLGMLFHSVAYLVKAFSEAFEEVDAGIIEALRATGSSWWHIVRHAVLPSTFTYLLSWTFLRFEINFSVAVAMGAAAGAGGIGFELFMASGFYFDLSEVGFITYAILMIAIVLELLSTRLKNRFFAASAVE
;
A
#
# COMPACT_ATOMS: atom_id res chain seq x y z
N MET A 1 -29.23 -4.68 -9.98
CA MET A 1 -28.82 -3.70 -11.02
C MET A 1 -30.13 -3.22 -11.68
N GLU A 2 -30.72 -2.16 -11.14
CA GLU A 2 -31.94 -1.58 -11.76
C GLU A 2 -31.51 -0.84 -13.02
N ALA A 3 -32.08 -1.27 -14.13
CA ALA A 3 -31.95 -0.59 -15.41
C ALA A 3 -32.62 0.79 -15.28
N ILE A 4 -31.83 1.83 -15.13
CA ILE A 4 -32.29 3.23 -15.13
C ILE A 4 -32.93 3.45 -16.51
N SER A 5 -34.25 3.51 -16.57
CA SER A 5 -34.98 3.64 -17.83
C SER A 5 -34.59 4.98 -18.48
N MET A 6 -34.11 4.95 -19.70
CA MET A 6 -33.76 6.14 -20.51
C MET A 6 -34.93 7.14 -20.64
N SER A 7 -36.16 6.70 -20.37
CA SER A 7 -37.37 7.51 -20.45
C SER A 7 -37.39 8.69 -19.47
N THR A 8 -36.63 8.64 -18.36
CA THR A 8 -36.62 9.70 -17.33
C THR A 8 -35.87 10.97 -17.78
N TYR A 9 -35.06 10.87 -18.84
CA TYR A 9 -34.22 11.98 -19.34
C TYR A 9 -34.81 12.67 -20.59
N ILE A 10 -35.87 12.13 -21.20
CA ILE A 10 -36.42 12.64 -22.44
C ILE A 10 -37.74 13.39 -22.14
N LYS A 11 -37.71 14.72 -22.16
CA LYS A 11 -38.91 15.54 -22.23
C LYS A 11 -39.18 15.92 -23.69
N ARG A 12 -40.39 15.62 -24.18
CA ARG A 12 -40.86 16.11 -25.48
C ARG A 12 -41.51 17.51 -25.30
N LYS A 13 -41.08 18.47 -26.10
CA LYS A 13 -41.76 19.75 -26.25
C LYS A 13 -43.08 19.53 -27.02
N LYS A 14 -44.03 20.46 -26.86
CA LYS A 14 -45.33 20.44 -27.58
C LYS A 14 -45.16 20.37 -29.11
N ASP A 15 -43.99 20.76 -29.62
CA ASP A 15 -43.63 20.74 -31.06
C ASP A 15 -42.97 19.41 -31.50
N GLY A 16 -43.06 18.33 -30.73
CA GLY A 16 -42.53 17.03 -31.06
C GLY A 16 -41.01 16.88 -30.94
N ARG A 17 -40.26 17.96 -30.69
CA ARG A 17 -38.78 17.92 -30.53
C ARG A 17 -38.38 17.33 -29.18
N ILE A 18 -37.42 16.42 -29.21
CA ILE A 18 -36.85 15.82 -28.01
C ILE A 18 -35.96 16.84 -27.32
N GLN A 19 -36.35 17.19 -26.08
CA GLN A 19 -35.48 18.03 -25.23
C GLN A 19 -34.69 17.14 -24.30
N ILE A 20 -33.41 16.99 -24.58
CA ILE A 20 -32.47 16.31 -23.66
C ILE A 20 -32.37 17.19 -22.41
N LYS A 21 -32.83 16.67 -21.26
CA LYS A 21 -32.78 17.38 -19.99
C LYS A 21 -31.34 17.67 -19.64
N SER A 22 -30.92 18.94 -19.69
CA SER A 22 -29.57 19.33 -19.30
C SER A 22 -29.30 18.96 -17.86
N GLY A 23 -28.36 18.09 -17.65
CA GLY A 23 -27.63 17.80 -16.41
C GLY A 23 -28.46 17.57 -15.13
N SER A 24 -28.31 16.41 -14.56
CA SER A 24 -28.77 16.11 -13.20
C SER A 24 -28.11 17.05 -12.17
N LYS A 25 -28.67 17.15 -10.96
CA LYS A 25 -28.00 17.91 -9.87
C LYS A 25 -26.55 17.40 -9.67
N ALA A 26 -26.32 16.08 -9.80
CA ALA A 26 -25.03 15.46 -9.71
C ALA A 26 -24.05 15.96 -10.80
N GLU A 27 -24.48 16.04 -12.06
CA GLU A 27 -23.62 16.55 -13.16
C GLU A 27 -23.22 18.02 -12.94
N ARG A 28 -24.11 18.83 -12.37
CA ARG A 28 -23.79 20.22 -12.02
C ARG A 28 -22.74 20.28 -10.91
N VAL A 29 -22.91 19.48 -9.86
CA VAL A 29 -21.92 19.40 -8.77
C VAL A 29 -20.56 18.96 -9.32
N ILE A 30 -20.51 17.89 -10.10
CA ILE A 30 -19.27 17.40 -10.72
C ILE A 30 -18.61 18.50 -11.56
N ARG A 31 -19.38 19.18 -12.42
CA ARG A 31 -18.85 20.27 -13.26
C ARG A 31 -18.27 21.41 -12.43
N TRP A 32 -18.99 21.86 -11.41
CA TRP A 32 -18.50 22.93 -10.55
C TRP A 32 -17.28 22.50 -9.71
N THR A 33 -17.23 21.24 -9.28
CA THR A 33 -16.06 20.69 -8.61
C THR A 33 -14.83 20.68 -9.54
N ILE A 34 -15.00 20.25 -10.79
CA ILE A 34 -13.91 20.28 -11.78
C ILE A 34 -13.45 21.72 -12.05
N VAL A 35 -14.38 22.66 -12.22
CA VAL A 35 -14.05 24.09 -12.41
C VAL A 35 -13.31 24.64 -11.21
N LEU A 36 -13.77 24.32 -9.99
CA LEU A 36 -13.11 24.74 -8.76
C LEU A 36 -11.67 24.23 -8.69
N PHE A 37 -11.46 22.91 -8.92
CA PHE A 37 -10.11 22.36 -8.94
C PHE A 37 -9.24 22.96 -10.03
N PHE A 38 -9.79 23.21 -11.22
CA PHE A 38 -9.06 23.88 -12.28
C PHE A 38 -8.63 25.29 -11.87
N VAL A 39 -9.52 26.09 -11.30
CA VAL A 39 -9.22 27.44 -10.81
C VAL A 39 -8.18 27.40 -9.69
N LEU A 40 -8.32 26.47 -8.72
CA LEU A 40 -7.33 26.29 -7.65
C LEU A 40 -5.97 25.88 -8.19
N THR A 41 -5.92 25.02 -9.20
CA THR A 41 -4.67 24.61 -9.87
C THR A 41 -4.00 25.81 -10.56
N VAL A 42 -4.75 26.57 -11.35
CA VAL A 42 -4.23 27.78 -12.01
C VAL A 42 -3.74 28.80 -10.97
N MET A 43 -4.52 29.03 -9.92
CA MET A 43 -4.14 29.92 -8.82
C MET A 43 -2.87 29.43 -8.09
N ALA A 44 -2.74 28.12 -7.83
CA ALA A 44 -1.53 27.56 -7.26
C ALA A 44 -0.32 27.81 -8.15
N PHE A 45 -0.45 27.57 -9.47
CA PHE A 45 0.63 27.87 -10.42
C PHE A 45 1.05 29.35 -10.42
N THR A 46 0.13 30.30 -10.24
CA THR A 46 0.47 31.72 -10.19
C THR A 46 1.10 32.16 -8.87
N LEU A 47 0.89 31.37 -7.78
CA LEU A 47 1.47 31.63 -6.46
C LEU A 47 2.88 31.06 -6.30
N PHE A 48 3.30 30.11 -7.15
CA PHE A 48 4.67 29.62 -7.11
C PHE A 48 5.65 30.69 -7.58
N ASP A 49 6.66 30.93 -6.77
CA ASP A 49 7.78 31.78 -7.17
C ASP A 49 8.70 30.99 -8.14
N TYR A 50 8.52 31.23 -9.41
CA TYR A 50 9.38 30.63 -10.44
C TYR A 50 10.74 31.33 -10.54
N GLY A 51 10.95 32.38 -9.76
CA GLY A 51 12.20 33.09 -9.59
C GLY A 51 12.91 33.40 -10.90
N GLN A 52 14.02 32.73 -11.15
CA GLN A 52 14.84 32.90 -12.34
C GLN A 52 14.81 31.70 -13.29
N LEU A 53 13.80 30.83 -13.18
CA LEU A 53 13.70 29.62 -14.00
C LEU A 53 13.52 29.99 -15.49
N LYS A 54 14.55 29.78 -16.27
CA LYS A 54 14.45 29.76 -17.72
C LYS A 54 13.82 28.42 -18.14
N ILE A 55 12.51 28.41 -18.37
CA ILE A 55 11.72 27.17 -18.60
C ILE A 55 12.36 26.28 -19.67
N MET A 56 12.86 26.87 -20.78
CA MET A 56 13.45 26.09 -21.86
C MET A 56 14.76 25.41 -21.44
N SER A 57 15.64 26.10 -20.70
CA SER A 57 16.87 25.46 -20.18
C SER A 57 16.56 24.39 -19.16
N ALA A 58 15.60 24.62 -18.26
CA ALA A 58 15.18 23.64 -17.27
C ALA A 58 14.62 22.36 -17.93
N ILE A 59 13.82 22.49 -18.99
CA ILE A 59 13.32 21.34 -19.74
C ILE A 59 14.47 20.57 -20.40
N VAL A 60 15.39 21.26 -21.06
CA VAL A 60 16.54 20.62 -21.72
C VAL A 60 17.41 19.89 -20.70
N GLU A 61 17.73 20.54 -19.58
CA GLU A 61 18.51 19.95 -18.48
C GLU A 61 17.80 18.72 -17.89
N THR A 62 16.49 18.82 -17.63
CA THR A 62 15.70 17.69 -17.13
C THR A 62 15.75 16.50 -18.10
N VAL A 63 15.56 16.74 -19.40
CA VAL A 63 15.65 15.69 -20.42
C VAL A 63 17.04 15.08 -20.47
N ASN A 64 18.11 15.89 -20.37
CA ASN A 64 19.47 15.38 -20.34
C ASN A 64 19.75 14.56 -19.08
N ASN A 65 19.31 15.01 -17.91
CA ASN A 65 19.43 14.29 -16.65
C ASN A 65 18.71 12.93 -16.72
N LEU A 66 17.49 12.91 -17.27
CA LEU A 66 16.75 11.66 -17.50
C LEU A 66 17.49 10.72 -18.47
N LYS A 67 18.11 11.27 -19.55
CA LYS A 67 18.92 10.46 -20.46
C LYS A 67 20.12 9.84 -19.74
N ILE A 68 20.86 10.60 -18.94
CA ILE A 68 21.98 10.08 -18.17
C ILE A 68 21.49 8.97 -17.23
N MET A 69 20.47 9.25 -16.44
CA MET A 69 19.92 8.31 -15.45
C MET A 69 19.44 7.00 -16.09
N PHE A 70 18.70 7.06 -17.18
CA PHE A 70 18.10 5.86 -17.78
C PHE A 70 18.90 5.20 -18.89
N LEU A 71 19.78 5.92 -19.59
CA LEU A 71 20.53 5.37 -20.72
C LEU A 71 22.02 5.11 -20.41
N GLN A 72 22.52 5.61 -19.26
CA GLN A 72 23.92 5.46 -18.86
C GLN A 72 24.06 4.99 -17.40
N PRO A 73 23.31 3.94 -16.98
CA PRO A 73 23.39 3.46 -15.60
C PRO A 73 24.76 2.88 -15.32
N ALA A 74 25.40 3.32 -14.24
CA ALA A 74 26.73 2.84 -13.83
C ALA A 74 26.82 2.78 -12.29
N LEU A 75 27.70 1.91 -11.79
CA LEU A 75 28.11 1.88 -10.39
C LEU A 75 29.39 2.68 -10.25
N SER A 76 29.44 3.66 -9.36
CA SER A 76 30.60 4.53 -9.17
C SER A 76 31.17 4.46 -7.76
N HIS A 77 30.32 4.46 -6.73
CA HIS A 77 30.74 4.64 -5.34
C HIS A 77 30.68 3.38 -4.50
N PHE A 78 30.05 2.31 -4.97
CA PHE A 78 30.01 1.03 -4.28
C PHE A 78 30.13 -0.15 -5.25
N SER A 79 30.51 -1.31 -4.72
CA SER A 79 30.75 -2.51 -5.52
C SER A 79 29.46 -3.30 -5.80
N TRP A 80 29.49 -4.22 -6.77
CA TRP A 80 28.41 -5.18 -7.00
C TRP A 80 28.07 -6.02 -5.77
N GLY A 81 29.09 -6.41 -5.00
CA GLY A 81 28.89 -7.16 -3.76
C GLY A 81 28.11 -6.37 -2.73
N GLU A 82 28.41 -5.09 -2.57
CA GLU A 82 27.68 -4.16 -1.71
C GLU A 82 26.25 -3.91 -2.24
N ALA A 83 26.07 -3.80 -3.55
CA ALA A 83 24.74 -3.69 -4.14
C ALA A 83 23.82 -4.86 -3.74
N PHE A 84 24.31 -6.08 -3.88
CA PHE A 84 23.57 -7.28 -3.47
C PHE A 84 23.32 -7.32 -1.95
N TYR A 85 24.31 -6.94 -1.16
CA TYR A 85 24.16 -6.84 0.30
C TYR A 85 23.08 -5.83 0.69
N GLN A 86 23.10 -4.63 0.11
CA GLN A 86 22.15 -3.57 0.41
C GLN A 86 20.71 -3.93 -0.04
N VAL A 87 20.59 -4.63 -1.16
CA VAL A 87 19.31 -5.23 -1.57
C VAL A 87 18.84 -6.25 -0.53
N GLY A 88 19.73 -7.12 -0.06
CA GLY A 88 19.44 -8.09 0.99
C GLY A 88 18.97 -7.43 2.29
N VAL A 89 19.60 -6.32 2.69
CA VAL A 89 19.17 -5.51 3.85
C VAL A 89 17.74 -5.01 3.65
N THR A 90 17.44 -4.39 2.49
CA THR A 90 16.08 -3.88 2.20
C THR A 90 15.03 -4.98 2.22
N LEU A 91 15.33 -6.14 1.61
CA LEU A 91 14.46 -7.30 1.66
C LEU A 91 14.26 -7.82 3.09
N GLY A 92 15.35 -7.86 3.87
CA GLY A 92 15.31 -8.25 5.29
C GLY A 92 14.38 -7.37 6.13
N LEU A 93 14.48 -6.04 5.96
CA LEU A 93 13.58 -5.09 6.62
C LEU A 93 12.10 -5.34 6.25
N ALA A 94 11.84 -5.55 4.97
CA ALA A 94 10.49 -5.82 4.47
C ALA A 94 9.93 -7.14 4.99
N VAL A 95 10.75 -8.22 4.99
CA VAL A 95 10.37 -9.54 5.52
C VAL A 95 10.07 -9.46 7.01
N LEU A 96 10.98 -8.87 7.80
CA LEU A 96 10.79 -8.74 9.24
C LEU A 96 9.51 -7.98 9.59
N ALA A 97 9.29 -6.80 8.99
CA ALA A 97 8.09 -6.01 9.23
C ALA A 97 6.81 -6.74 8.79
N THR A 98 6.88 -7.56 7.74
CA THR A 98 5.72 -8.28 7.22
C THR A 98 5.40 -9.51 8.07
N VAL A 99 6.39 -10.35 8.35
CA VAL A 99 6.18 -11.62 9.07
C VAL A 99 5.76 -11.34 10.50
N LEU A 100 6.49 -10.47 11.21
CA LEU A 100 6.11 -10.07 12.57
C LEU A 100 4.73 -9.39 12.57
N GLY A 101 4.48 -8.54 11.56
CA GLY A 101 3.19 -7.88 11.37
C GLY A 101 2.05 -8.87 11.16
N ALA A 102 2.24 -9.90 10.34
CA ALA A 102 1.23 -10.92 10.08
C ALA A 102 0.93 -11.77 11.32
N VAL A 103 1.97 -12.19 12.06
CA VAL A 103 1.79 -12.95 13.28
C VAL A 103 0.98 -12.17 14.32
N ILE A 104 1.34 -10.92 14.59
CA ILE A 104 0.60 -10.07 15.53
C ILE A 104 -0.83 -9.80 15.00
N ALA A 105 -0.95 -9.58 13.69
CA ALA A 105 -2.24 -9.27 13.07
C ALA A 105 -3.25 -10.43 13.16
N ILE A 106 -2.82 -11.70 13.07
CA ILE A 106 -3.71 -12.84 13.24
C ILE A 106 -4.41 -12.77 14.60
N PHE A 107 -3.67 -12.59 15.69
CA PHE A 107 -4.24 -12.53 17.03
C PHE A 107 -5.17 -11.32 17.22
N LEU A 108 -4.76 -10.15 16.77
CA LEU A 108 -5.58 -8.95 16.87
C LEU A 108 -6.80 -9.01 15.95
N ALA A 109 -6.70 -9.65 14.78
CA ALA A 109 -7.82 -9.84 13.87
C ALA A 109 -8.90 -10.78 14.44
N LEU A 110 -8.51 -11.84 15.14
CA LEU A 110 -9.45 -12.70 15.87
C LEU A 110 -10.22 -11.91 16.95
N MET A 111 -9.56 -10.94 17.58
CA MET A 111 -10.21 -10.03 18.53
C MET A 111 -11.06 -8.96 17.83
N ALA A 112 -10.69 -8.55 16.62
CA ALA A 112 -11.41 -7.53 15.84
C ALA A 112 -12.65 -8.10 15.14
N ALA A 113 -12.68 -9.40 14.81
CA ALA A 113 -13.78 -10.04 14.10
C ALA A 113 -15.05 -10.11 14.96
N THR A 114 -16.16 -9.58 14.46
CA THR A 114 -17.43 -9.44 15.21
C THR A 114 -18.14 -10.77 15.46
N ASN A 115 -17.93 -11.76 14.60
CA ASN A 115 -18.48 -13.11 14.74
C ASN A 115 -17.72 -14.00 15.75
N LEU A 116 -16.49 -13.60 16.12
CA LEU A 116 -15.59 -14.37 16.99
C LEU A 116 -15.36 -13.72 18.36
N SER A 117 -15.55 -12.42 18.48
CA SER A 117 -15.20 -11.63 19.67
C SER A 117 -16.40 -10.86 20.21
N ASN A 118 -16.27 -10.39 21.45
CA ASN A 118 -17.25 -9.50 22.06
C ASN A 118 -17.23 -8.13 21.36
N GLU A 119 -18.40 -7.50 21.25
CA GLU A 119 -18.59 -6.23 20.57
C GLU A 119 -17.67 -5.12 21.09
N TRP A 120 -17.45 -5.03 22.40
CA TRP A 120 -16.57 -4.05 23.01
C TRP A 120 -15.10 -4.27 22.62
N ILE A 121 -14.63 -5.52 22.67
CA ILE A 121 -13.27 -5.87 22.28
C ILE A 121 -13.06 -5.58 20.79
N SER A 122 -13.98 -6.04 19.95
CA SER A 122 -13.92 -5.79 18.51
C SER A 122 -13.86 -4.29 18.19
N LYS A 123 -14.76 -3.49 18.77
CA LYS A 123 -14.77 -2.03 18.57
C LYS A 123 -13.46 -1.36 19.03
N THR A 124 -12.95 -1.75 20.20
CA THR A 124 -11.71 -1.18 20.74
C THR A 124 -10.51 -1.49 19.82
N VAL A 125 -10.35 -2.74 19.40
CA VAL A 125 -9.26 -3.12 18.49
C VAL A 125 -9.40 -2.40 17.16
N ARG A 126 -10.59 -2.29 16.59
CA ARG A 126 -10.83 -1.57 15.34
C ARG A 126 -10.51 -0.08 15.42
N ILE A 127 -10.78 0.56 16.55
CA ILE A 127 -10.41 1.98 16.78
C ILE A 127 -8.90 2.13 16.82
N LEU A 128 -8.18 1.26 17.55
CA LEU A 128 -6.71 1.29 17.60
C LEU A 128 -6.08 1.04 16.23
N VAL A 129 -6.61 0.08 15.49
CA VAL A 129 -6.20 -0.24 14.11
C VAL A 129 -6.47 0.93 13.17
N ALA A 130 -7.62 1.59 13.28
CA ALA A 130 -7.95 2.77 12.48
C ALA A 130 -6.97 3.92 12.75
N PHE A 131 -6.62 4.16 14.02
CA PHE A 131 -5.59 5.13 14.41
C PHE A 131 -4.22 4.77 13.81
N GLY A 132 -3.78 3.50 13.95
CA GLY A 132 -2.50 3.05 13.39
C GLY A 132 -2.39 3.23 11.88
N ARG A 133 -3.51 3.11 11.16
CA ARG A 133 -3.60 3.31 9.70
C ARG A 133 -3.72 4.77 9.29
N ALA A 134 -4.30 5.62 10.13
CA ALA A 134 -4.46 7.04 9.84
C ALA A 134 -3.11 7.78 9.82
N VAL A 135 -2.14 7.29 10.58
CA VAL A 135 -0.79 7.87 10.65
C VAL A 135 0.06 7.27 9.51
N PRO A 136 0.64 8.11 8.62
CA PRO A 136 1.55 7.64 7.57
C PRO A 136 2.75 6.84 8.12
N THR A 137 3.17 5.80 7.40
CA THR A 137 4.28 4.92 7.83
C THR A 137 5.56 5.69 8.17
N VAL A 138 5.87 6.73 7.39
CA VAL A 138 7.06 7.60 7.62
C VAL A 138 7.02 8.22 9.01
N LEU A 139 5.86 8.69 9.47
CA LEU A 139 5.74 9.30 10.80
C LEU A 139 5.96 8.27 11.91
N TRP A 140 5.46 7.03 11.74
CA TRP A 140 5.76 5.95 12.68
C TRP A 140 7.26 5.69 12.76
N VAL A 141 7.93 5.59 11.61
CA VAL A 141 9.39 5.39 11.55
C VAL A 141 10.13 6.54 12.24
N LEU A 142 9.75 7.80 12.00
CA LEU A 142 10.37 8.95 12.63
C LEU A 142 10.14 8.98 14.16
N ILE A 143 8.94 8.61 14.62
CA ILE A 143 8.66 8.48 16.06
C ILE A 143 9.59 7.45 16.70
N PHE A 144 9.76 6.27 16.08
CA PHE A 144 10.66 5.25 16.59
C PHE A 144 12.13 5.65 16.45
N ALA A 145 12.50 6.38 15.39
CA ALA A 145 13.85 6.92 15.23
C ALA A 145 14.21 7.94 16.32
N ILE A 146 13.25 8.76 16.76
CA ILE A 146 13.45 9.68 17.88
C ILE A 146 13.57 8.91 19.21
N ALA A 147 12.76 7.85 19.39
CA ALA A 147 12.69 7.11 20.63
C ALA A 147 13.84 6.10 20.82
N ALA A 148 14.25 5.42 19.76
CA ALA A 148 15.22 4.33 19.79
C ALA A 148 16.54 4.63 19.03
N GLY A 149 16.63 5.79 18.36
CA GLY A 149 17.74 6.15 17.48
C GLY A 149 17.45 5.84 16.02
N LEU A 150 18.21 6.49 15.13
CA LEU A 150 18.17 6.20 13.70
C LEU A 150 18.73 4.78 13.42
N GLY A 151 18.15 4.08 12.46
CA GLY A 151 18.65 2.75 12.06
C GLY A 151 17.55 1.80 11.60
N SER A 152 17.97 0.56 11.35
CA SER A 152 17.12 -0.53 10.89
C SER A 152 16.00 -0.88 11.88
N GLU A 153 16.27 -0.77 13.18
CA GLU A 153 15.30 -1.04 14.26
C GLU A 153 14.10 -0.09 14.20
N ALA A 154 14.37 1.22 14.06
CA ALA A 154 13.33 2.22 13.93
C ALA A 154 12.49 2.02 12.65
N ALA A 155 13.14 1.68 11.56
CA ALA A 155 12.47 1.38 10.30
C ALA A 155 11.55 0.16 10.41
N VAL A 156 12.05 -0.96 10.97
CA VAL A 156 11.26 -2.18 11.18
C VAL A 156 10.08 -1.90 12.10
N LEU A 157 10.28 -1.24 13.24
CA LEU A 157 9.20 -0.93 14.18
C LEU A 157 8.12 -0.05 13.55
N GLY A 158 8.51 1.01 12.85
CA GLY A 158 7.55 1.90 12.19
C GLY A 158 6.76 1.20 11.08
N MET A 159 7.43 0.40 10.25
CA MET A 159 6.77 -0.43 9.22
C MET A 159 5.87 -1.51 9.84
N LEU A 160 6.30 -2.12 10.96
CA LEU A 160 5.56 -3.12 11.69
C LEU A 160 4.21 -2.58 12.18
N PHE A 161 4.21 -1.41 12.81
CA PHE A 161 2.98 -0.77 13.30
C PHE A 161 1.94 -0.60 12.20
N HIS A 162 2.36 -0.06 11.07
CA HIS A 162 1.46 0.11 9.94
C HIS A 162 1.06 -1.21 9.28
N SER A 163 1.96 -2.21 9.25
CA SER A 163 1.68 -3.54 8.71
C SER A 163 0.65 -4.28 9.55
N VAL A 164 0.80 -4.26 10.88
CA VAL A 164 -0.19 -4.82 11.81
C VAL A 164 -1.55 -4.19 11.57
N ALA A 165 -1.61 -2.85 11.57
CA ALA A 165 -2.88 -2.16 11.42
C ALA A 165 -3.57 -2.44 10.08
N TYR A 166 -2.81 -2.62 9.01
CA TYR A 166 -3.33 -2.98 7.70
C TYR A 166 -3.83 -4.43 7.65
N LEU A 167 -3.01 -5.38 8.13
CA LEU A 167 -3.33 -6.80 8.08
C LEU A 167 -4.45 -7.17 9.04
N VAL A 168 -4.56 -6.54 10.23
CA VAL A 168 -5.68 -6.76 11.14
C VAL A 168 -7.01 -6.47 10.47
N LYS A 169 -7.09 -5.38 9.72
CA LYS A 169 -8.32 -5.07 8.97
C LYS A 169 -8.62 -6.14 7.94
N ALA A 170 -7.66 -6.50 7.08
CA ALA A 170 -7.87 -7.49 6.04
C ALA A 170 -8.22 -8.87 6.61
N PHE A 171 -7.51 -9.30 7.67
CA PHE A 171 -7.73 -10.60 8.28
C PHE A 171 -9.06 -10.66 9.05
N SER A 172 -9.44 -9.60 9.75
CA SER A 172 -10.74 -9.58 10.43
C SER A 172 -11.92 -9.61 9.45
N GLU A 173 -11.81 -8.95 8.32
CA GLU A 173 -12.80 -9.03 7.24
C GLU A 173 -12.91 -10.47 6.71
N ALA A 174 -11.77 -11.13 6.45
CA ALA A 174 -11.77 -12.54 6.04
C ALA A 174 -12.40 -13.47 7.09
N PHE A 175 -12.14 -13.24 8.36
CA PHE A 175 -12.73 -14.06 9.43
C PHE A 175 -14.25 -13.84 9.54
N GLU A 176 -14.73 -12.65 9.24
CA GLU A 176 -16.17 -12.33 9.24
C GLU A 176 -16.91 -12.92 8.03
N GLU A 177 -16.21 -13.24 6.94
CA GLU A 177 -16.77 -13.88 5.74
C GLU A 177 -16.98 -15.40 5.92
N VAL A 178 -16.44 -16.01 6.99
CA VAL A 178 -16.66 -17.44 7.28
C VAL A 178 -18.14 -17.68 7.55
N ASP A 179 -18.68 -18.72 6.92
CA ASP A 179 -20.10 -19.10 7.04
C ASP A 179 -20.52 -19.25 8.52
N ALA A 180 -21.53 -18.47 8.89
CA ALA A 180 -22.07 -18.47 10.25
C ALA A 180 -22.64 -19.84 10.65
N GLY A 181 -23.20 -20.60 9.69
CA GLY A 181 -23.74 -21.95 9.93
C GLY A 181 -22.66 -22.94 10.37
N ILE A 182 -21.44 -22.85 9.83
CA ILE A 182 -20.30 -23.68 10.24
C ILE A 182 -19.92 -23.36 11.69
N ILE A 183 -19.85 -22.06 12.03
CA ILE A 183 -19.53 -21.64 13.41
C ILE A 183 -20.61 -22.07 14.39
N GLU A 184 -21.88 -21.90 14.02
CA GLU A 184 -23.02 -22.29 14.86
C GLU A 184 -23.10 -23.82 15.06
N ALA A 185 -22.86 -24.59 14.00
CA ALA A 185 -22.84 -26.06 14.09
C ALA A 185 -21.75 -26.54 15.06
N LEU A 186 -20.55 -25.97 15.00
CA LEU A 186 -19.48 -26.29 15.93
C LEU A 186 -19.80 -25.85 17.36
N ARG A 187 -20.45 -24.70 17.56
CA ARG A 187 -20.93 -24.29 18.90
C ARG A 187 -21.97 -25.24 19.45
N ALA A 188 -22.88 -25.70 18.61
CA ALA A 188 -23.93 -26.66 19.03
C ALA A 188 -23.38 -28.03 19.51
N THR A 189 -22.19 -28.43 18.98
CA THR A 189 -21.46 -29.64 19.47
C THR A 189 -20.68 -29.41 20.77
N GLY A 190 -20.72 -28.20 21.36
CA GLY A 190 -19.95 -27.85 22.55
C GLY A 190 -18.49 -27.54 22.30
N SER A 191 -18.09 -27.26 21.03
CA SER A 191 -16.72 -26.94 20.69
C SER A 191 -16.27 -25.61 21.33
N SER A 192 -15.04 -25.62 21.88
CA SER A 192 -14.44 -24.42 22.46
C SER A 192 -14.13 -23.39 21.39
N TRP A 193 -13.98 -22.11 21.80
CA TRP A 193 -13.61 -21.01 20.88
C TRP A 193 -12.33 -21.31 20.08
N TRP A 194 -11.29 -21.83 20.73
CA TRP A 194 -10.03 -22.20 20.05
C TRP A 194 -10.21 -23.36 19.08
N HIS A 195 -11.13 -24.28 19.36
CA HIS A 195 -11.46 -25.36 18.44
C HIS A 195 -12.09 -24.82 17.16
N ILE A 196 -13.04 -23.88 17.28
CA ILE A 196 -13.68 -23.21 16.15
C ILE A 196 -12.64 -22.43 15.33
N VAL A 197 -11.78 -21.64 15.99
CA VAL A 197 -10.72 -20.88 15.30
C VAL A 197 -9.80 -21.81 14.50
N ARG A 198 -9.32 -22.90 15.13
CA ARG A 198 -8.31 -23.78 14.53
C ARG A 198 -8.88 -24.67 13.42
N HIS A 199 -10.12 -25.11 13.52
CA HIS A 199 -10.71 -26.13 12.63
C HIS A 199 -11.69 -25.53 11.61
N ALA A 200 -12.20 -24.34 11.82
CA ALA A 200 -13.09 -23.68 10.87
C ALA A 200 -12.47 -22.40 10.31
N VAL A 201 -12.17 -21.41 11.18
CA VAL A 201 -11.81 -20.07 10.74
C VAL A 201 -10.47 -20.02 10.01
N LEU A 202 -9.38 -20.48 10.64
CA LEU A 202 -8.04 -20.43 10.04
C LEU A 202 -7.92 -21.25 8.76
N PRO A 203 -8.42 -22.52 8.69
CA PRO A 203 -8.34 -23.29 7.45
C PRO A 203 -9.10 -22.64 6.30
N SER A 204 -10.33 -22.16 6.55
CA SER A 204 -11.17 -21.54 5.51
C SER A 204 -10.61 -20.23 4.97
N THR A 205 -9.82 -19.51 5.77
CA THR A 205 -9.30 -18.18 5.40
C THR A 205 -7.82 -18.19 5.05
N PHE A 206 -7.12 -19.29 5.23
CA PHE A 206 -5.66 -19.38 5.11
C PHE A 206 -5.11 -18.81 3.79
N THR A 207 -5.72 -19.18 2.66
CA THR A 207 -5.33 -18.70 1.33
C THR A 207 -5.45 -17.18 1.21
N TYR A 208 -6.51 -16.63 1.79
CA TYR A 208 -6.75 -15.19 1.81
C TYR A 208 -5.74 -14.44 2.69
N LEU A 209 -5.50 -14.95 3.90
CA LEU A 209 -4.48 -14.40 4.82
C LEU A 209 -3.10 -14.40 4.18
N LEU A 210 -2.72 -15.48 3.52
CA LEU A 210 -1.44 -15.60 2.82
C LEU A 210 -1.33 -14.58 1.68
N SER A 211 -2.41 -14.42 0.89
CA SER A 211 -2.45 -13.45 -0.22
C SER A 211 -2.26 -12.01 0.25
N TRP A 212 -2.91 -11.62 1.35
CA TRP A 212 -2.74 -10.29 1.94
C TRP A 212 -1.35 -10.11 2.56
N THR A 213 -0.78 -11.16 3.13
CA THR A 213 0.59 -11.12 3.66
C THR A 213 1.61 -10.89 2.54
N PHE A 214 1.46 -11.57 1.39
CA PHE A 214 2.33 -11.34 0.24
C PHE A 214 2.17 -9.93 -0.34
N LEU A 215 0.94 -9.45 -0.49
CA LEU A 215 0.71 -8.08 -0.92
C LEU A 215 1.34 -7.07 0.04
N ARG A 216 1.26 -7.35 1.35
CA ARG A 216 1.87 -6.48 2.35
C ARG A 216 3.40 -6.52 2.28
N PHE A 217 4.00 -7.67 1.99
CA PHE A 217 5.44 -7.79 1.79
C PHE A 217 5.94 -6.95 0.61
N GLU A 218 5.24 -6.99 -0.52
CA GLU A 218 5.52 -6.20 -1.70
C GLU A 218 5.46 -4.68 -1.40
N ILE A 219 4.42 -4.25 -0.70
CA ILE A 219 4.30 -2.85 -0.24
C ILE A 219 5.42 -2.51 0.74
N ASN A 220 5.75 -3.39 1.68
CA ASN A 220 6.80 -3.15 2.65
C ASN A 220 8.19 -3.09 2.02
N PHE A 221 8.45 -3.80 0.92
CA PHE A 221 9.69 -3.64 0.15
C PHE A 221 9.83 -2.20 -0.37
N SER A 222 8.80 -1.67 -1.02
CA SER A 222 8.81 -0.29 -1.51
C SER A 222 8.95 0.74 -0.38
N VAL A 223 8.30 0.48 0.76
CA VAL A 223 8.42 1.32 1.96
C VAL A 223 9.83 1.22 2.54
N ALA A 224 10.45 0.02 2.59
CA ALA A 224 11.81 -0.16 3.11
C ALA A 224 12.84 0.61 2.30
N VAL A 225 12.70 0.69 0.98
CA VAL A 225 13.54 1.55 0.12
C VAL A 225 13.44 3.01 0.58
N ALA A 226 12.22 3.53 0.81
CA ALA A 226 12.04 4.92 1.24
C ALA A 226 12.58 5.14 2.67
N MET A 227 12.43 4.16 3.55
CA MET A 227 12.89 4.25 4.96
C MET A 227 14.41 4.10 5.07
N GLY A 228 15.08 3.46 4.12
CA GLY A 228 16.54 3.46 4.02
C GLY A 228 17.10 4.86 4.05
N ALA A 229 16.53 5.75 3.25
CA ALA A 229 16.88 7.18 3.23
C ALA A 229 16.42 7.93 4.49
N ALA A 230 15.12 7.77 4.87
CA ALA A 230 14.49 8.62 5.89
C ALA A 230 14.96 8.31 7.32
N ALA A 231 15.28 7.05 7.64
CA ALA A 231 15.67 6.63 8.99
C ALA A 231 17.15 6.21 9.09
N GLY A 232 17.93 6.31 8.00
CA GLY A 232 19.29 5.79 7.99
C GLY A 232 19.35 4.27 8.22
N ALA A 233 18.32 3.55 7.77
CA ALA A 233 18.18 2.12 8.02
C ALA A 233 19.10 1.25 7.17
N GLY A 234 19.93 1.86 6.32
CA GLY A 234 20.72 1.16 5.32
C GLY A 234 19.87 0.65 4.15
N GLY A 235 20.42 -0.34 3.45
CA GLY A 235 19.77 -0.92 2.28
C GLY A 235 19.91 -0.09 1.02
N ILE A 236 19.37 -0.60 -0.07
CA ILE A 236 19.52 0.02 -1.40
C ILE A 236 18.89 1.43 -1.47
N GLY A 237 17.91 1.71 -0.62
CA GLY A 237 17.31 3.04 -0.53
C GLY A 237 18.22 4.08 0.11
N PHE A 238 19.10 3.68 1.02
CA PHE A 238 20.12 4.56 1.57
C PHE A 238 21.17 4.91 0.51
N GLU A 239 21.60 3.92 -0.29
CA GLU A 239 22.51 4.16 -1.40
C GLU A 239 21.89 5.11 -2.45
N LEU A 240 20.59 4.95 -2.73
CA LEU A 240 19.86 5.87 -3.60
C LEU A 240 19.90 7.31 -3.07
N PHE A 241 19.72 7.49 -1.76
CA PHE A 241 19.80 8.79 -1.12
C PHE A 241 21.23 9.38 -1.21
N MET A 242 22.26 8.56 -0.96
CA MET A 242 23.67 9.00 -1.08
C MET A 242 24.00 9.39 -2.52
N ALA A 243 23.63 8.56 -3.50
CA ALA A 243 23.86 8.85 -4.92
C ALA A 243 23.14 10.15 -5.38
N SER A 244 21.90 10.36 -4.95
CA SER A 244 21.10 11.51 -5.37
C SER A 244 21.40 12.81 -4.61
N GLY A 245 21.66 12.72 -3.31
CA GLY A 245 21.75 13.88 -2.42
C GLY A 245 23.18 14.29 -2.02
N PHE A 246 24.12 13.34 -2.06
CA PHE A 246 25.53 13.58 -1.68
C PHE A 246 26.49 13.56 -2.87
N TYR A 247 26.39 12.53 -3.70
CA TYR A 247 27.32 12.36 -4.83
C TYR A 247 26.81 13.07 -6.09
N PHE A 248 25.50 13.34 -6.17
CA PHE A 248 24.84 13.91 -7.36
C PHE A 248 25.14 13.11 -8.64
N ASP A 249 25.32 11.79 -8.49
CA ASP A 249 25.63 10.87 -9.58
C ASP A 249 24.35 10.28 -10.19
N LEU A 250 23.89 10.90 -11.27
CA LEU A 250 22.68 10.46 -11.96
C LEU A 250 22.80 9.07 -12.59
N SER A 251 24.00 8.65 -12.98
CA SER A 251 24.23 7.31 -13.54
C SER A 251 24.04 6.24 -12.48
N GLU A 252 24.53 6.48 -11.27
CA GLU A 252 24.36 5.60 -10.13
C GLU A 252 22.92 5.56 -9.62
N VAL A 253 22.24 6.72 -9.57
CA VAL A 253 20.79 6.80 -9.32
C VAL A 253 20.03 5.93 -10.32
N GLY A 254 20.39 5.98 -11.59
CA GLY A 254 19.81 5.15 -12.65
C GLY A 254 20.02 3.66 -12.41
N PHE A 255 21.23 3.25 -12.09
CA PHE A 255 21.54 1.87 -11.78
C PHE A 255 20.72 1.34 -10.59
N ILE A 256 20.71 2.09 -9.48
CA ILE A 256 19.95 1.73 -8.28
C ILE A 256 18.45 1.65 -8.58
N THR A 257 17.93 2.59 -9.35
CA THR A 257 16.52 2.59 -9.78
C THR A 257 16.16 1.33 -10.56
N TYR A 258 17.02 0.90 -11.50
CA TYR A 258 16.81 -0.35 -12.22
C TYR A 258 16.90 -1.59 -11.33
N ALA A 259 17.82 -1.61 -10.37
CA ALA A 259 17.93 -2.69 -9.40
C ALA A 259 16.65 -2.83 -8.56
N ILE A 260 16.16 -1.71 -8.03
CA ILE A 260 14.89 -1.68 -7.26
C ILE A 260 13.71 -2.14 -8.13
N LEU A 261 13.60 -1.63 -9.36
CA LEU A 261 12.53 -1.99 -10.29
C LEU A 261 12.56 -3.48 -10.63
N MET A 262 13.73 -4.04 -10.91
CA MET A 262 13.91 -5.47 -11.22
C MET A 262 13.41 -6.33 -10.04
N ILE A 263 13.78 -5.97 -8.83
CA ILE A 263 13.37 -6.72 -7.63
C ILE A 263 11.87 -6.58 -7.42
N ALA A 264 11.30 -5.38 -7.55
CA ALA A 264 9.86 -5.16 -7.44
C ALA A 264 9.08 -6.02 -8.44
N ILE A 265 9.51 -6.08 -9.71
CA ILE A 265 8.90 -6.94 -10.74
C ILE A 265 9.01 -8.42 -10.35
N VAL A 266 10.15 -8.88 -9.86
CA VAL A 266 10.32 -10.27 -9.42
C VAL A 266 9.39 -10.59 -8.25
N LEU A 267 9.27 -9.71 -7.27
CA LEU A 267 8.36 -9.88 -6.13
C LEU A 267 6.90 -9.92 -6.56
N GLU A 268 6.47 -9.04 -7.46
CA GLU A 268 5.11 -9.03 -8.02
C GLU A 268 4.80 -10.31 -8.79
N LEU A 269 5.72 -10.78 -9.63
CA LEU A 269 5.56 -12.04 -10.38
C LEU A 269 5.49 -13.25 -9.43
N LEU A 270 6.32 -13.29 -8.39
CA LEU A 270 6.27 -14.35 -7.38
C LEU A 270 4.97 -14.31 -6.58
N SER A 271 4.57 -13.12 -6.12
CA SER A 271 3.30 -12.91 -5.40
C SER A 271 2.11 -13.38 -6.23
N THR A 272 2.05 -12.98 -7.51
CA THR A 272 0.97 -13.36 -8.42
C THR A 272 0.94 -14.86 -8.69
N ARG A 273 2.09 -15.49 -8.91
CA ARG A 273 2.18 -16.96 -9.10
C ARG A 273 1.75 -17.72 -7.87
N LEU A 274 2.15 -17.29 -6.69
CA LEU A 274 1.77 -17.92 -5.43
C LEU A 274 0.26 -17.79 -5.20
N LYS A 275 -0.30 -16.59 -5.36
CA LYS A 275 -1.75 -16.37 -5.26
C LYS A 275 -2.51 -17.30 -6.20
N ASN A 276 -2.15 -17.36 -7.47
CA ASN A 276 -2.84 -18.19 -8.47
C ASN A 276 -2.78 -19.69 -8.12
N ARG A 277 -1.67 -20.19 -7.57
CA ARG A 277 -1.56 -21.58 -7.13
C ARG A 277 -2.48 -21.90 -5.96
N PHE A 278 -2.53 -21.02 -4.96
CA PHE A 278 -3.36 -21.22 -3.76
C PHE A 278 -4.86 -21.09 -4.09
N PHE A 279 -5.26 -20.12 -4.93
CA PHE A 279 -6.66 -20.00 -5.36
C PHE A 279 -7.10 -21.17 -6.27
N ALA A 280 -6.22 -21.69 -7.12
CA ALA A 280 -6.54 -22.87 -7.92
C ALA A 280 -6.71 -24.13 -7.06
N ALA A 281 -5.93 -24.27 -5.98
CA ALA A 281 -6.06 -25.39 -5.05
C ALA A 281 -7.37 -25.35 -4.25
N SER A 282 -7.80 -24.16 -3.81
CA SER A 282 -9.05 -23.99 -3.04
C SER A 282 -10.33 -24.07 -3.88
N ALA A 283 -10.24 -24.05 -5.22
CA ALA A 283 -11.38 -24.20 -6.12
C ALA A 283 -11.66 -25.67 -6.51
N VAL A 284 -10.82 -26.60 -6.07
CA VAL A 284 -10.90 -28.04 -6.37
C VAL A 284 -11.38 -28.87 -5.16
N GLU A 285 -11.42 -28.30 -3.97
CA GLU A 285 -12.01 -28.86 -2.75
C GLU A 285 -13.45 -28.36 -2.55
#